data_53f1e017da69d6437ca05bae4854c165
#
_entry.id   53f1e017da69d6437ca05bae4854c165
#
_cell.length_a   1.000
_cell.length_b   1.000
_cell.length_c   1.000
_cell.angle_alpha   90.00
_cell.angle_beta   90.00
_cell.angle_gamma   90.00
#
_symmetry.space_group_name_H-M   'P 1'
#
loop_
_entity.id
_entity.type
_entity.pdbx_description
1 polymer ?
#
loop_
_entity_poly.entity_id
_entity_poly.type
_entity_poly.pdbx_seq_one_letter_code
_entity_poly.pdbx_strand_id
1 'polypeptide(L)'
;MDGSLENLLSGLESSFDATIARDEEIAATDLARSLDRGAEVRHRLGRAQGAVLLLLHGARLPVASVGADYCAWGDPPLVLAPLHRAALALTGVGSPPSDTLSTLTQALVRWADRSARVEVDTSTGRHAGRLEQACADHLVVDSGEGRILVPTPIVESIRLSHAG
;
A
#
# COMPACT_ATOMS: atom_id res chain seq x y z
N MET A 1 31.09 44.24 8.87
CA MET A 1 30.20 43.89 7.72
C MET A 1 29.68 42.41 7.75
N ASP A 2 30.04 41.62 8.74
CA ASP A 2 29.70 40.20 8.78
C ASP A 2 28.28 39.85 9.31
N GLY A 3 27.63 40.75 10.03
CA GLY A 3 26.31 40.48 10.61
C GLY A 3 25.15 40.35 9.62
N SER A 4 25.31 40.77 8.35
CA SER A 4 24.25 40.70 7.34
C SER A 4 24.15 39.31 6.71
N LEU A 5 25.29 38.63 6.52
CA LEU A 5 25.35 37.26 5.98
C LEU A 5 24.87 36.21 7.00
N GLU A 6 25.28 36.36 8.24
CA GLU A 6 24.83 35.47 9.35
C GLU A 6 23.32 35.55 9.56
N ASN A 7 22.74 36.75 9.51
CA ASN A 7 21.29 36.92 9.60
C ASN A 7 20.55 36.34 8.40
N LEU A 8 21.10 36.40 7.20
CA LEU A 8 20.52 35.77 6.00
C LEU A 8 20.59 34.24 6.06
N LEU A 9 21.71 33.69 6.51
CA LEU A 9 21.86 32.23 6.67
C LEU A 9 20.93 31.68 7.74
N SER A 10 20.85 32.35 8.89
CA SER A 10 19.92 31.95 9.98
C SER A 10 18.45 32.06 9.53
N GLY A 11 18.11 33.05 8.74
CA GLY A 11 16.76 33.19 8.14
C GLY A 11 16.44 32.08 7.14
N LEU A 12 17.42 31.65 6.33
CA LEU A 12 17.27 30.54 5.40
C LEU A 12 17.16 29.21 6.12
N GLU A 13 17.97 28.93 7.13
CA GLU A 13 17.89 27.73 7.96
C GLU A 13 16.53 27.62 8.63
N SER A 14 16.07 28.69 9.28
CA SER A 14 14.74 28.72 9.92
C SER A 14 13.59 28.52 8.92
N SER A 15 13.72 29.06 7.68
CA SER A 15 12.72 28.85 6.63
C SER A 15 12.73 27.43 6.09
N PHE A 16 13.91 26.81 5.99
CA PHE A 16 14.06 25.43 5.57
C PHE A 16 13.47 24.45 6.57
N ASP A 17 13.79 24.64 7.86
CA ASP A 17 13.26 23.82 8.96
C ASP A 17 11.72 23.92 9.06
N ALA A 18 11.18 25.13 8.89
CA ALA A 18 9.73 25.35 8.87
C ALA A 18 9.06 24.68 7.66
N THR A 19 9.72 24.60 6.52
CA THR A 19 9.20 23.91 5.32
C THR A 19 9.22 22.42 5.52
N ILE A 20 10.31 21.84 6.04
CA ILE A 20 10.41 20.41 6.35
C ILE A 20 9.35 20.00 7.37
N ALA A 21 9.21 20.75 8.47
CA ALA A 21 8.20 20.45 9.49
C ALA A 21 6.77 20.49 8.94
N ARG A 22 6.49 21.39 8.00
CA ARG A 22 5.18 21.49 7.36
C ARG A 22 4.91 20.32 6.41
N ASP A 23 5.91 19.88 5.67
CA ASP A 23 5.81 18.74 4.76
C ASP A 23 5.63 17.43 5.56
N GLU A 24 6.32 17.28 6.69
CA GLU A 24 6.14 16.16 7.61
C GLU A 24 4.73 16.13 8.22
N GLU A 25 4.19 17.30 8.62
CA GLU A 25 2.84 17.41 9.16
C GLU A 25 1.76 17.05 8.11
N ILE A 26 1.95 17.49 6.86
CA ILE A 26 1.07 17.14 5.74
C ILE A 26 1.13 15.63 5.49
N ALA A 27 2.32 15.05 5.42
CA ALA A 27 2.50 13.62 5.20
C ALA A 27 1.89 12.79 6.33
N ALA A 28 2.06 13.19 7.59
CA ALA A 28 1.45 12.53 8.74
C ALA A 28 -0.09 12.61 8.72
N THR A 29 -0.64 13.77 8.32
CA THR A 29 -2.08 13.97 8.19
C THR A 29 -2.67 13.11 7.07
N ASP A 30 -2.01 13.01 5.94
CA ASP A 30 -2.46 12.18 4.81
C ASP A 30 -2.37 10.69 5.13
N LEU A 31 -1.34 10.28 5.86
CA LEU A 31 -1.22 8.91 6.36
C LEU A 31 -2.35 8.58 7.35
N ALA A 32 -2.62 9.46 8.31
CA ALA A 32 -3.71 9.27 9.27
C ALA A 32 -5.07 9.15 8.56
N ARG A 33 -5.36 10.00 7.58
CA ARG A 33 -6.58 9.91 6.77
C ARG A 33 -6.67 8.61 5.97
N SER A 34 -5.55 8.12 5.47
CA SER A 34 -5.50 6.84 4.74
C SER A 34 -5.80 5.66 5.66
N LEU A 35 -5.25 5.66 6.87
CA LEU A 35 -5.52 4.65 7.88
C LEU A 35 -6.98 4.68 8.34
N ASP A 36 -7.55 5.86 8.58
CA ASP A 36 -8.95 6.03 8.95
C ASP A 36 -9.90 5.51 7.87
N ARG A 37 -9.60 5.80 6.59
CA ARG A 37 -10.38 5.26 5.47
C ARG A 37 -10.31 3.73 5.39
N GLY A 38 -9.13 3.18 5.60
CA GLY A 38 -8.93 1.72 5.62
C GLY A 38 -9.74 1.07 6.75
N ALA A 39 -9.73 1.65 7.94
CA ALA A 39 -10.49 1.17 9.08
C ALA A 39 -12.01 1.26 8.85
N GLU A 40 -12.50 2.35 8.25
CA GLU A 40 -13.91 2.50 7.88
C GLU A 40 -14.35 1.48 6.83
N VAL A 41 -13.55 1.30 5.78
CA VAL A 41 -13.82 0.29 4.73
C VAL A 41 -13.86 -1.10 5.35
N ARG A 42 -12.86 -1.45 6.18
CA ARG A 42 -12.84 -2.74 6.87
C ARG A 42 -14.08 -2.97 7.75
N HIS A 43 -14.50 -1.96 8.50
CA HIS A 43 -15.71 -2.04 9.34
C HIS A 43 -16.96 -2.31 8.50
N ARG A 44 -17.09 -1.68 7.35
CA ARG A 44 -18.19 -1.93 6.40
C ARG A 44 -18.13 -3.35 5.82
N LEU A 45 -16.91 -3.82 5.48
CA LEU A 45 -16.72 -5.18 4.95
C LEU A 45 -17.06 -6.25 5.97
N GLY A 46 -16.73 -6.05 7.25
CA GLY A 46 -17.10 -6.96 8.34
C GLY A 46 -18.61 -7.10 8.57
N ARG A 47 -19.42 -6.20 8.02
CA ARG A 47 -20.89 -6.24 8.03
C ARG A 47 -21.50 -6.73 6.72
N ALA A 48 -20.68 -7.03 5.73
CA ALA A 48 -21.17 -7.52 4.44
C ALA A 48 -21.83 -8.89 4.62
N GLN A 49 -23.07 -9.00 4.14
CA GLN A 49 -23.84 -10.26 4.20
C GLN A 49 -23.61 -11.14 2.97
N GLY A 50 -22.81 -10.69 2.00
CA GLY A 50 -22.55 -11.38 0.74
C GLY A 50 -21.13 -11.16 0.24
N ALA A 51 -20.88 -11.64 -0.98
CA ALA A 51 -19.59 -11.51 -1.63
C ALA A 51 -19.21 -10.04 -1.82
N VAL A 52 -17.93 -9.77 -1.68
CA VAL A 52 -17.30 -8.48 -1.96
C VAL A 52 -16.49 -8.62 -3.25
N LEU A 53 -16.62 -7.67 -4.15
CA LEU A 53 -15.87 -7.64 -5.40
C LEU A 53 -14.86 -6.49 -5.37
N LEU A 54 -13.61 -6.79 -5.64
CA LEU A 54 -12.57 -5.80 -5.92
C LEU A 54 -12.74 -5.34 -7.39
N LEU A 55 -12.83 -4.05 -7.59
CA LEU A 55 -12.89 -3.41 -8.91
C LEU A 55 -11.46 -2.99 -9.30
N LEU A 56 -10.84 -3.71 -10.21
CA LEU A 56 -9.46 -3.46 -10.61
C LEU A 56 -9.36 -3.47 -12.15
N HIS A 57 -8.90 -2.37 -12.73
CA HIS A 57 -8.71 -2.23 -14.19
C HIS A 57 -9.91 -2.69 -15.03
N GLY A 58 -11.13 -2.38 -14.57
CA GLY A 58 -12.37 -2.78 -15.24
C GLY A 58 -12.84 -4.21 -14.97
N ALA A 59 -12.04 -5.02 -14.28
CA ALA A 59 -12.43 -6.35 -13.83
C ALA A 59 -13.15 -6.30 -12.48
N ARG A 60 -14.00 -7.32 -12.23
CA ARG A 60 -14.70 -7.54 -10.95
C ARG A 60 -14.19 -8.85 -10.37
N LEU A 61 -13.41 -8.76 -9.31
CA LEU A 61 -12.68 -9.89 -8.74
C LEU A 61 -13.23 -10.22 -7.36
N PRO A 62 -13.69 -11.46 -7.09
CA PRO A 62 -14.24 -11.81 -5.78
C PRO A 62 -13.15 -11.76 -4.71
N VAL A 63 -13.37 -10.98 -3.66
CA VAL A 63 -12.46 -10.89 -2.52
C VAL A 63 -12.58 -12.18 -1.70
N ALA A 64 -11.45 -12.88 -1.53
CA ALA A 64 -11.39 -14.11 -0.76
C ALA A 64 -11.16 -13.84 0.73
N SER A 65 -10.33 -12.83 1.05
CA SER A 65 -10.03 -12.45 2.42
C SER A 65 -9.78 -10.96 2.58
N VAL A 66 -10.00 -10.46 3.80
CA VAL A 66 -9.76 -9.07 4.20
C VAL A 66 -8.79 -9.05 5.37
N GLY A 67 -7.69 -8.34 5.22
CA GLY A 67 -6.71 -8.08 6.27
C GLY A 67 -7.03 -6.82 7.06
N ALA A 68 -6.08 -6.39 7.91
CA ALA A 68 -6.22 -5.16 8.68
C ALA A 68 -6.31 -3.90 7.79
N ASP A 69 -5.55 -3.88 6.69
CA ASP A 69 -5.38 -2.74 5.80
C ASP A 69 -5.36 -3.12 4.31
N TYR A 70 -5.69 -4.37 3.96
CA TYR A 70 -5.71 -4.86 2.59
C TYR A 70 -6.87 -5.84 2.36
N CYS A 71 -7.18 -6.09 1.09
CA CYS A 71 -7.98 -7.23 0.65
C CYS A 71 -7.18 -8.11 -0.31
N ALA A 72 -7.53 -9.39 -0.33
CA ALA A 72 -6.89 -10.39 -1.18
C ALA A 72 -7.91 -11.08 -2.07
N TRP A 73 -7.51 -11.37 -3.31
CA TRP A 73 -8.29 -12.09 -4.29
C TRP A 73 -7.44 -13.19 -4.94
N GLY A 74 -8.08 -14.31 -5.22
CA GLY A 74 -7.55 -15.40 -6.06
C GLY A 74 -6.78 -16.47 -5.30
N ASP A 75 -6.71 -17.61 -5.97
CA ASP A 75 -5.65 -18.59 -5.80
C ASP A 75 -4.44 -18.11 -6.61
N PRO A 76 -3.21 -18.70 -6.45
CA PRO A 76 -2.07 -18.22 -7.22
C PRO A 76 -2.38 -18.01 -8.70
N PRO A 77 -2.10 -16.80 -9.24
CA PRO A 77 -1.49 -15.66 -8.62
C PRO A 77 -2.42 -14.93 -7.64
N LEU A 78 -2.00 -14.81 -6.39
CA LEU A 78 -2.70 -14.04 -5.37
C LEU A 78 -2.56 -12.54 -5.64
N VAL A 79 -3.67 -11.81 -5.62
CA VAL A 79 -3.64 -10.35 -5.75
C VAL A 79 -3.99 -9.71 -4.41
N LEU A 80 -3.15 -8.80 -3.94
CA LEU A 80 -3.36 -7.98 -2.75
C LEU A 80 -3.61 -6.53 -3.18
N ALA A 81 -4.59 -5.88 -2.56
CA ALA A 81 -4.85 -4.46 -2.77
C ALA A 81 -5.02 -3.75 -1.42
N PRO A 82 -4.32 -2.62 -1.18
CA PRO A 82 -4.51 -1.82 0.02
C PRO A 82 -5.94 -1.30 0.10
N LEU A 83 -6.60 -1.41 1.27
CA LEU A 83 -8.01 -1.01 1.44
C LEU A 83 -8.26 0.46 1.14
N HIS A 84 -7.31 1.34 1.45
CA HIS A 84 -7.43 2.77 1.19
C HIS A 84 -7.37 3.14 -0.30
N ARG A 85 -6.93 2.20 -1.16
CA ARG A 85 -6.86 2.33 -2.62
C ARG A 85 -7.89 1.48 -3.34
N ALA A 86 -8.45 0.46 -2.67
CA ALA A 86 -9.36 -0.50 -3.28
C ALA A 86 -10.73 0.12 -3.53
N ALA A 87 -11.23 -0.02 -4.74
CA ALA A 87 -12.65 0.18 -5.04
C ALA A 87 -13.37 -1.16 -4.87
N LEU A 88 -14.36 -1.22 -3.99
CA LEU A 88 -15.05 -2.44 -3.59
C LEU A 88 -16.55 -2.32 -3.84
N ALA A 89 -17.15 -3.39 -4.35
CA ALA A 89 -18.60 -3.50 -4.51
C ALA A 89 -19.14 -4.61 -3.60
N LEU A 90 -20.21 -4.31 -2.87
CA LEU A 90 -20.95 -5.27 -2.05
C LEU A 90 -22.11 -5.82 -2.89
N THR A 91 -22.20 -7.15 -3.01
CA THR A 91 -23.21 -7.78 -3.88
C THR A 91 -24.47 -8.19 -3.14
N GLY A 92 -24.44 -8.34 -1.83
CA GLY A 92 -25.53 -8.89 -1.02
C GLY A 92 -25.84 -10.37 -1.27
N VAL A 93 -25.11 -11.02 -2.19
CA VAL A 93 -25.27 -12.44 -2.57
C VAL A 93 -23.91 -13.13 -2.51
N GLY A 94 -23.90 -14.43 -2.20
CA GLY A 94 -22.67 -15.22 -2.07
C GLY A 94 -22.10 -15.19 -0.66
N SER A 95 -20.90 -15.72 -0.49
CA SER A 95 -20.23 -15.79 0.81
C SER A 95 -19.38 -14.54 1.07
N PRO A 96 -19.42 -13.97 2.29
CA PRO A 96 -18.53 -12.90 2.66
C PRO A 96 -17.06 -13.38 2.65
N PRO A 97 -16.09 -12.45 2.45
CA PRO A 97 -14.68 -12.79 2.54
C PRO A 97 -14.31 -13.22 3.96
N SER A 98 -13.29 -14.06 4.07
CA SER A 98 -12.71 -14.42 5.38
C SER A 98 -11.99 -13.19 5.99
N ASP A 99 -12.07 -13.03 7.31
CA ASP A 99 -11.35 -11.99 8.03
C ASP A 99 -9.99 -12.51 8.52
N THR A 100 -8.96 -11.71 8.40
CA THR A 100 -7.63 -11.96 8.93
C THR A 100 -7.09 -10.71 9.62
N LEU A 101 -6.36 -10.90 10.73
CA LEU A 101 -5.79 -9.79 11.50
C LEU A 101 -4.44 -9.30 10.94
N SER A 102 -3.89 -9.95 9.91
CA SER A 102 -2.61 -9.57 9.34
C SER A 102 -2.69 -8.24 8.58
N THR A 103 -1.61 -7.47 8.63
CA THR A 103 -1.42 -6.30 7.79
C THR A 103 -0.86 -6.68 6.42
N LEU A 104 -0.96 -5.77 5.44
CA LEU A 104 -0.34 -5.94 4.12
C LEU A 104 1.15 -6.23 4.24
N THR A 105 1.86 -5.45 5.06
CA THR A 105 3.30 -5.64 5.31
C THR A 105 3.58 -7.04 5.85
N GLN A 106 2.82 -7.51 6.85
CA GLN A 106 3.00 -8.86 7.41
C GLN A 106 2.71 -9.96 6.38
N ALA A 107 1.72 -9.76 5.53
CA ALA A 107 1.43 -10.68 4.44
C ALA A 107 2.60 -10.73 3.44
N LEU A 108 3.15 -9.58 3.05
CA LEU A 108 4.23 -9.48 2.08
C LEU A 108 5.58 -9.98 2.62
N VAL A 109 5.88 -9.80 3.90
CA VAL A 109 7.10 -10.36 4.53
C VAL A 109 7.17 -11.87 4.32
N ARG A 110 6.06 -12.60 4.52
CA ARG A 110 6.01 -14.05 4.30
C ARG A 110 6.30 -14.45 2.85
N TRP A 111 5.99 -13.58 1.89
CA TRP A 111 6.29 -13.80 0.47
C TRP A 111 7.71 -13.39 0.11
N ALA A 112 8.26 -12.35 0.73
CA ALA A 112 9.67 -11.98 0.60
C ALA A 112 10.59 -13.11 1.09
N ASP A 113 10.27 -13.74 2.24
CA ASP A 113 11.00 -14.89 2.78
C ASP A 113 11.05 -16.09 1.79
N ARG A 114 10.07 -16.17 0.89
CA ARG A 114 9.99 -17.20 -0.15
C ARG A 114 10.53 -16.75 -1.49
N SER A 115 11.14 -15.58 -1.57
CA SER A 115 11.65 -14.97 -2.80
C SER A 115 10.60 -14.93 -3.92
N ALA A 116 9.35 -14.64 -3.57
CA ALA A 116 8.23 -14.64 -4.49
C ALA A 116 8.44 -13.62 -5.63
N ARG A 117 7.97 -13.96 -6.82
CA ARG A 117 7.83 -13.00 -7.90
C ARG A 117 6.61 -12.12 -7.66
N VAL A 118 6.82 -10.82 -7.86
CA VAL A 118 5.75 -9.82 -7.70
C VAL A 118 5.63 -8.96 -8.96
N GLU A 119 4.41 -8.52 -9.20
CA GLU A 119 4.08 -7.44 -10.11
C GLU A 119 3.32 -6.40 -9.31
N VAL A 120 3.90 -5.22 -9.14
CA VAL A 120 3.35 -4.13 -8.34
C VAL A 120 2.81 -3.06 -9.27
N ASP A 121 1.50 -2.87 -9.28
CA ASP A 121 0.85 -1.76 -9.95
C ASP A 121 0.83 -0.54 -9.03
N THR A 122 1.26 0.60 -9.55
CA THR A 122 1.29 1.87 -8.84
C THR A 122 0.64 2.96 -9.68
N SER A 123 0.33 4.09 -9.06
CA SER A 123 -0.17 5.27 -9.77
C SER A 123 0.79 5.82 -10.83
N THR A 124 2.07 5.45 -10.78
CA THR A 124 3.11 5.92 -11.70
C THR A 124 3.56 4.88 -12.72
N GLY A 125 3.12 3.63 -12.60
CA GLY A 125 3.46 2.56 -13.50
C GLY A 125 3.50 1.18 -12.84
N ARG A 126 4.04 0.20 -13.56
CA ARG A 126 4.13 -1.19 -13.13
C ARG A 126 5.58 -1.59 -12.92
N HIS A 127 5.84 -2.27 -11.82
CA HIS A 127 7.15 -2.79 -11.44
C HIS A 127 7.07 -4.29 -11.22
N ALA A 128 7.92 -5.06 -11.89
CA ALA A 128 7.95 -6.51 -11.77
C ALA A 128 9.34 -7.00 -11.37
N GLY A 129 9.38 -8.05 -10.55
CA GLY A 129 10.64 -8.63 -10.10
C GLY A 129 10.46 -9.63 -8.97
N ARG A 130 11.51 -9.82 -8.20
CA ARG A 130 11.51 -10.62 -6.98
C ARG A 130 11.33 -9.71 -5.78
N LEU A 131 10.41 -10.03 -4.90
CA LEU A 131 10.23 -9.31 -3.64
C LEU A 131 11.38 -9.66 -2.70
N GLU A 132 12.24 -8.70 -2.38
CA GLU A 132 13.35 -8.88 -1.44
C GLU A 132 12.97 -8.47 -0.03
N GLN A 133 12.23 -7.36 0.11
CA GLN A 133 11.82 -6.85 1.41
C GLN A 133 10.43 -6.20 1.33
N ALA A 134 9.68 -6.28 2.42
CA ALA A 134 8.47 -5.52 2.63
C ALA A 134 8.62 -4.75 3.94
N CYS A 135 8.66 -3.42 3.83
CA CYS A 135 8.72 -2.49 4.95
C CYS A 135 7.37 -1.79 5.13
N ALA A 136 7.19 -1.07 6.22
CA ALA A 136 5.93 -0.38 6.48
C ALA A 136 5.62 0.73 5.46
N ASP A 137 6.66 1.37 4.94
CA ASP A 137 6.60 2.54 4.05
C ASP A 137 6.98 2.23 2.59
N HIS A 138 7.67 1.10 2.32
CA HIS A 138 8.10 0.74 0.97
C HIS A 138 8.31 -0.77 0.78
N LEU A 139 8.36 -1.17 -0.49
CA LEU A 139 8.76 -2.51 -0.93
C LEU A 139 10.10 -2.41 -1.66
N VAL A 140 10.93 -3.43 -1.53
CA VAL A 140 12.16 -3.60 -2.32
C VAL A 140 11.96 -4.73 -3.30
N VAL A 141 11.99 -4.41 -4.59
CA VAL A 141 11.79 -5.35 -5.70
C VAL A 141 13.07 -5.42 -6.53
N ASP A 142 13.64 -6.61 -6.65
CA ASP A 142 14.76 -6.88 -7.55
C ASP A 142 14.22 -7.17 -8.96
N SER A 143 14.43 -6.25 -9.88
CA SER A 143 13.99 -6.36 -11.28
C SER A 143 14.91 -7.21 -12.14
N GLY A 144 16.08 -7.62 -11.63
CA GLY A 144 17.15 -8.24 -12.42
C GLY A 144 18.12 -7.23 -13.04
N GLU A 145 17.70 -6.00 -13.24
CA GLU A 145 18.55 -4.87 -13.68
C GLU A 145 18.97 -3.98 -12.50
N GLY A 146 18.33 -4.17 -11.35
CA GLY A 146 18.59 -3.43 -10.13
C GLY A 146 17.42 -3.48 -9.15
N ARG A 147 17.66 -2.89 -7.99
CA ARG A 147 16.65 -2.77 -6.92
C ARG A 147 15.77 -1.55 -7.14
N ILE A 148 14.47 -1.77 -7.07
CA ILE A 148 13.45 -0.71 -7.15
C ILE A 148 12.84 -0.58 -5.76
N LEU A 149 12.84 0.64 -5.21
CA LEU A 149 12.07 0.97 -4.01
C LEU A 149 10.71 1.50 -4.43
N VAL A 150 9.66 0.81 -4.03
CA VAL A 150 8.27 1.18 -4.34
C VAL A 150 7.60 1.67 -3.06
N PRO A 151 7.31 2.98 -2.93
CA PRO A 151 6.61 3.52 -1.76
C PRO A 151 5.21 2.90 -1.61
N THR A 152 4.89 2.39 -0.42
CA THR A 152 3.60 1.75 -0.14
C THR A 152 2.38 2.64 -0.43
N PRO A 153 2.40 3.97 -0.18
CA PRO A 153 1.23 4.83 -0.44
C PRO A 153 0.81 4.94 -1.91
N ILE A 154 1.70 4.67 -2.86
CA ILE A 154 1.38 4.71 -4.29
C ILE A 154 0.97 3.34 -4.86
N VAL A 155 1.04 2.29 -4.07
CA VAL A 155 0.66 0.93 -4.49
C VAL A 155 -0.85 0.83 -4.66
N GLU A 156 -1.28 0.36 -5.82
CA GLU A 156 -2.69 0.08 -6.13
C GLU A 156 -3.02 -1.40 -5.99
N SER A 157 -2.14 -2.26 -6.49
CA SER A 157 -2.25 -3.71 -6.32
C SER A 157 -0.90 -4.40 -6.39
N ILE A 158 -0.82 -5.58 -5.80
CA ILE A 158 0.35 -6.45 -5.84
C ILE A 158 -0.12 -7.83 -6.26
N ARG A 159 0.39 -8.33 -7.38
CA ARG A 159 0.19 -9.70 -7.81
C ARG A 159 1.39 -10.54 -7.39
N LEU A 160 1.13 -11.62 -6.70
CA LEU A 160 2.12 -12.56 -6.18
C LEU A 160 2.04 -13.86 -6.98
N SER A 161 3.15 -14.30 -7.53
CA SER A 161 3.28 -15.63 -8.13
C SER A 161 4.37 -16.43 -7.40
N HIS A 162 4.16 -17.73 -7.27
CA HIS A 162 5.23 -18.59 -6.75
C HIS A 162 6.44 -18.51 -7.66
N ALA A 163 7.65 -18.44 -7.06
CA ALA A 163 8.85 -18.81 -7.78
C ALA A 163 8.70 -20.29 -8.13
N GLY A 164 8.61 -20.59 -9.44
CA GLY A 164 8.62 -21.96 -9.93
C GLY A 164 9.96 -22.63 -9.66
#